data_c6bec27c152da5f8a910d5025511f0d9
#
_entry.id   c6bec27c152da5f8a910d5025511f0d9
#
_cell.length_a   1.000
_cell.length_b   1.000
_cell.length_c   1.000
_cell.angle_alpha   90.00
_cell.angle_beta   90.00
_cell.angle_gamma   90.00
#
_symmetry.space_group_name_H-M   'P 1'
#
loop_
_entity.id
_entity.type
_entity.pdbx_description
1 polymer ?
#
loop_
_entity_poly.entity_id
_entity_poly.type
_entity_poly.pdbx_seq_one_letter_code
_entity_poly.pdbx_strand_id
1 'polypeptide(L)'
;ARLADQVESLQLESSQSPDFDVSDLPQGTDREIVVLGDALKHLLQRVSDFVAREREFTRDVSHELRSPLTVMRVACDLVLKDDALAERVRKPVTKIQRAAVQMTNLVEAFLLLAREPDRNIESSMVCVNDLLAEEVDRASILLEDRSVTVKTDFFNRLLVRAPERVVSVVLNNLLRNACTYTDEGSVMVSIQGTEVTITDTGIGMSKQDQDLAFHVFSRGSQARPGGHGVGLNIVGKISDRFGWPVTLRSAPGEGTTALVAFPDAVTEDL
;
A
#
# COMPACT_ATOMS: atom_id res chain seq x y z
N ALA A 1 37.53 11.87 -15.40
CA ALA A 1 37.32 10.45 -15.09
C ALA A 1 36.93 10.26 -13.62
N ARG A 2 37.81 10.54 -12.62
CA ARG A 2 37.51 10.32 -11.19
C ARG A 2 36.26 11.07 -10.66
N LEU A 3 36.03 12.31 -11.06
CA LEU A 3 34.83 13.10 -10.70
C LEU A 3 33.55 12.51 -11.31
N ALA A 4 33.63 12.05 -12.57
CA ALA A 4 32.51 11.39 -13.21
C ALA A 4 32.19 10.05 -12.55
N ASP A 5 33.23 9.26 -12.20
CA ASP A 5 33.06 7.98 -11.50
C ASP A 5 32.49 8.16 -10.09
N GLN A 6 32.89 9.25 -9.38
CA GLN A 6 32.32 9.59 -8.06
C GLN A 6 30.85 10.06 -8.16
N VAL A 7 30.49 10.84 -9.17
CA VAL A 7 29.12 11.28 -9.41
C VAL A 7 28.24 10.10 -9.84
N GLU A 8 28.76 9.17 -10.63
CA GLU A 8 28.04 7.98 -11.08
C GLU A 8 27.84 6.96 -9.95
N SER A 9 28.75 6.95 -8.96
CA SER A 9 28.62 6.13 -7.75
C SER A 9 27.76 6.76 -6.64
N LEU A 10 27.34 8.01 -6.79
CA LEU A 10 26.41 8.69 -5.90
C LEU A 10 25.00 8.09 -6.07
N GLN A 11 24.75 7.00 -5.36
CA GLN A 11 23.38 6.58 -5.09
C GLN A 11 22.77 7.64 -4.17
N LEU A 12 21.87 8.45 -4.70
CA LEU A 12 21.07 9.46 -3.97
C LEU A 12 20.24 8.88 -2.81
N GLU A 13 20.39 7.58 -2.56
CA GLU A 13 19.60 6.78 -1.60
C GLU A 13 20.22 6.67 -0.21
N SER A 14 21.42 7.19 0.02
CA SER A 14 22.01 7.13 1.36
C SER A 14 21.72 8.40 2.14
N SER A 15 21.15 8.25 3.35
CA SER A 15 20.87 9.32 4.31
C SER A 15 22.11 10.01 4.89
N GLN A 16 23.31 9.68 4.40
CA GLN A 16 24.53 10.44 4.66
C GLN A 16 24.76 11.37 3.47
N SER A 17 24.90 12.65 3.78
CA SER A 17 25.37 13.65 2.80
C SER A 17 26.57 13.04 2.06
N PRO A 18 26.56 12.97 0.72
CA PRO A 18 27.70 12.46 0.00
C PRO A 18 28.90 13.30 0.42
N ASP A 19 29.89 12.63 1.03
CA ASP A 19 31.11 13.27 1.51
C ASP A 19 31.99 13.55 0.28
N PHE A 20 31.49 14.52 -0.51
CA PHE A 20 32.22 15.03 -1.66
C PHE A 20 33.19 16.10 -1.15
N ASP A 21 34.43 15.67 -0.84
CA ASP A 21 35.44 16.59 -0.41
C ASP A 21 36.23 17.13 -1.61
N VAL A 22 36.01 18.41 -1.91
CA VAL A 22 36.74 19.13 -2.96
C VAL A 22 38.23 19.26 -2.62
N SER A 23 38.64 19.06 -1.36
CA SER A 23 40.03 19.10 -0.92
C SER A 23 40.87 17.92 -1.42
N ASP A 24 40.25 16.83 -1.88
CA ASP A 24 40.95 15.67 -2.46
C ASP A 24 41.35 15.84 -3.93
N LEU A 25 41.09 17.01 -4.52
CA LEU A 25 41.53 17.31 -5.88
C LEU A 25 43.05 17.53 -5.95
N PRO A 26 43.73 16.99 -6.99
CA PRO A 26 45.16 17.14 -7.16
C PRO A 26 45.60 18.60 -7.18
N GLN A 27 46.78 18.90 -6.57
CA GLN A 27 47.39 20.23 -6.67
C GLN A 27 47.62 20.59 -8.14
N GLY A 28 47.04 21.70 -8.60
CA GLY A 28 47.08 22.14 -9.99
C GLY A 28 45.78 21.96 -10.77
N THR A 29 44.69 21.56 -10.10
CA THR A 29 43.35 21.50 -10.71
C THR A 29 42.89 22.91 -11.12
N ASP A 30 42.35 23.07 -12.32
CA ASP A 30 41.80 24.31 -12.82
C ASP A 30 40.80 24.91 -11.84
N ARG A 31 40.94 26.22 -11.56
CA ARG A 31 40.05 26.94 -10.62
C ARG A 31 38.56 26.78 -10.96
N GLU A 32 38.24 26.61 -12.23
CA GLU A 32 36.87 26.39 -12.71
C GLU A 32 36.31 25.05 -12.24
N ILE A 33 37.12 24.00 -12.15
CA ILE A 33 36.73 22.67 -11.68
C ILE A 33 36.46 22.71 -10.16
N VAL A 34 37.25 23.45 -9.40
CA VAL A 34 37.05 23.62 -7.95
C VAL A 34 35.73 24.36 -7.69
N VAL A 35 35.47 25.45 -8.41
CA VAL A 35 34.22 26.23 -8.30
C VAL A 35 32.99 25.37 -8.68
N LEU A 36 33.11 24.55 -9.73
CA LEU A 36 32.05 23.64 -10.13
C LEU A 36 31.80 22.56 -9.07
N GLY A 37 32.85 22.02 -8.48
CA GLY A 37 32.76 21.03 -7.40
C GLY A 37 32.04 21.58 -6.17
N ASP A 38 32.42 22.80 -5.74
CA ASP A 38 31.75 23.48 -4.64
C ASP A 38 30.27 23.77 -4.94
N ALA A 39 29.95 24.23 -6.14
CA ALA A 39 28.58 24.47 -6.56
C ALA A 39 27.75 23.18 -6.54
N LEU A 40 28.34 22.07 -7.01
CA LEU A 40 27.69 20.75 -6.98
C LEU A 40 27.46 20.26 -5.54
N LYS A 41 28.48 20.42 -4.66
CA LYS A 41 28.36 20.09 -3.24
C LYS A 41 27.20 20.86 -2.59
N HIS A 42 27.16 22.16 -2.80
CA HIS A 42 26.05 22.99 -2.30
C HIS A 42 24.69 22.59 -2.85
N LEU A 43 24.61 22.20 -4.12
CA LEU A 43 23.36 21.70 -4.73
C LEU A 43 22.92 20.40 -4.07
N LEU A 44 23.82 19.44 -3.92
CA LEU A 44 23.54 18.14 -3.29
C LEU A 44 23.09 18.33 -1.84
N GLN A 45 23.75 19.21 -1.09
CA GLN A 45 23.34 19.55 0.27
C GLN A 45 21.92 20.11 0.32
N ARG A 46 21.59 21.07 -0.55
CA ARG A 46 20.25 21.66 -0.62
C ARG A 46 19.17 20.63 -0.99
N VAL A 47 19.47 19.70 -1.89
CA VAL A 47 18.57 18.60 -2.26
C VAL A 47 18.39 17.67 -1.06
N SER A 48 19.45 17.29 -0.37
CA SER A 48 19.39 16.46 0.83
C SER A 48 18.55 17.12 1.94
N ASP A 49 18.79 18.41 2.21
CA ASP A 49 18.03 19.16 3.21
C ASP A 49 16.54 19.32 2.82
N PHE A 50 16.27 19.43 1.53
CA PHE A 50 14.88 19.48 1.03
C PHE A 50 14.16 18.15 1.25
N VAL A 51 14.81 17.04 0.87
CA VAL A 51 14.27 15.68 1.07
C VAL A 51 14.06 15.38 2.56
N ALA A 52 15.03 15.75 3.42
CA ALA A 52 14.90 15.56 4.86
C ALA A 52 13.69 16.30 5.44
N ARG A 53 13.48 17.56 5.05
CA ARG A 53 12.33 18.37 5.48
C ARG A 53 11.01 17.81 4.95
N GLU A 54 10.96 17.33 3.72
CA GLU A 54 9.76 16.71 3.15
C GLU A 54 9.39 15.43 3.92
N ARG A 55 10.39 14.63 4.31
CA ARG A 55 10.18 13.43 5.12
C ARG A 55 9.63 13.76 6.51
N GLU A 56 10.22 14.75 7.18
CA GLU A 56 9.76 15.22 8.50
C GLU A 56 8.33 15.74 8.41
N PHE A 57 8.05 16.61 7.46
CA PHE A 57 6.70 17.13 7.20
C PHE A 57 5.68 16.00 6.97
N THR A 58 6.04 15.03 6.15
CA THR A 58 5.18 13.88 5.85
C THR A 58 4.91 13.05 7.11
N ARG A 59 5.92 12.86 7.96
CA ARG A 59 5.78 12.15 9.25
C ARG A 59 4.84 12.91 10.20
N ASP A 60 5.03 14.21 10.34
CA ASP A 60 4.25 15.06 11.25
C ASP A 60 2.79 15.13 10.82
N VAL A 61 2.53 15.40 9.55
CA VAL A 61 1.17 15.37 8.98
C VAL A 61 0.48 14.04 9.24
N SER A 62 1.25 12.95 9.25
CA SER A 62 0.74 11.61 9.53
C SER A 62 0.20 11.47 10.94
N HIS A 63 1.01 11.90 11.90
CA HIS A 63 0.64 11.84 13.31
C HIS A 63 -0.54 12.75 13.58
N GLU A 64 -0.52 13.96 13.03
CA GLU A 64 -1.58 14.95 13.18
C GLU A 64 -2.92 14.51 12.55
N LEU A 65 -2.89 13.77 11.45
CA LEU A 65 -4.11 13.24 10.83
C LEU A 65 -4.63 11.96 11.51
N ARG A 66 -3.75 11.10 12.02
CA ARG A 66 -4.17 9.84 12.67
C ARG A 66 -4.94 10.10 13.96
N SER A 67 -4.53 11.08 14.75
CA SER A 67 -5.14 11.41 16.04
C SER A 67 -6.65 11.74 15.90
N PRO A 68 -7.08 12.74 15.11
CA PRO A 68 -8.50 13.07 14.96
C PRO A 68 -9.32 11.95 14.35
N LEU A 69 -8.74 11.17 13.41
CA LEU A 69 -9.43 10.02 12.81
C LEU A 69 -9.67 8.91 13.83
N THR A 70 -8.72 8.68 14.74
CA THR A 70 -8.87 7.72 15.84
C THR A 70 -9.98 8.18 16.80
N VAL A 71 -10.02 9.46 17.14
CA VAL A 71 -11.08 10.01 18.00
C VAL A 71 -12.46 9.85 17.35
N MET A 72 -12.57 10.20 16.07
CA MET A 72 -13.84 10.01 15.32
C MET A 72 -14.28 8.54 15.31
N ARG A 73 -13.37 7.60 15.06
CA ARG A 73 -13.68 6.17 15.07
C ARG A 73 -14.16 5.71 16.45
N VAL A 74 -13.43 6.03 17.51
CA VAL A 74 -13.80 5.66 18.90
C VAL A 74 -15.16 6.25 19.28
N ALA A 75 -15.42 7.51 18.91
CA ALA A 75 -16.73 8.14 19.18
C ALA A 75 -17.87 7.41 18.44
N CYS A 76 -17.65 7.04 17.18
CA CYS A 76 -18.65 6.24 16.42
C CYS A 76 -18.85 4.86 17.04
N ASP A 77 -17.76 4.18 17.44
CA ASP A 77 -17.81 2.86 18.09
C ASP A 77 -18.64 2.90 19.39
N LEU A 78 -18.43 3.96 20.19
CA LEU A 78 -19.19 4.15 21.44
C LEU A 78 -20.69 4.34 21.17
N VAL A 79 -21.04 5.18 20.18
CA VAL A 79 -22.46 5.41 19.81
C VAL A 79 -23.11 4.16 19.25
N LEU A 80 -22.39 3.37 18.44
CA LEU A 80 -22.91 2.17 17.80
C LEU A 80 -23.09 0.98 18.77
N LYS A 81 -22.46 1.03 19.95
CA LYS A 81 -22.64 0.03 21.02
C LYS A 81 -23.98 0.11 21.71
N ASP A 82 -24.73 1.20 21.55
CA ASP A 82 -26.08 1.32 22.08
C ASP A 82 -27.06 0.54 21.23
N ASP A 83 -27.57 -0.56 21.75
CA ASP A 83 -28.55 -1.42 21.09
C ASP A 83 -29.91 -0.74 20.89
N ALA A 84 -30.23 0.25 21.73
CA ALA A 84 -31.45 1.05 21.63
C ALA A 84 -31.35 2.19 20.61
N LEU A 85 -30.20 2.35 19.94
CA LEU A 85 -29.97 3.43 18.98
C LEU A 85 -30.94 3.34 17.79
N ALA A 86 -31.73 4.39 17.60
CA ALA A 86 -32.68 4.47 16.49
C ALA A 86 -31.96 4.32 15.13
N GLU A 87 -32.53 3.53 14.22
CA GLU A 87 -31.97 3.23 12.90
C GLU A 87 -31.62 4.49 12.08
N ARG A 88 -32.42 5.55 12.24
CA ARG A 88 -32.16 6.87 11.63
C ARG A 88 -30.82 7.51 12.07
N VAL A 89 -30.29 7.13 13.25
CA VAL A 89 -29.01 7.61 13.77
C VAL A 89 -27.91 6.58 13.50
N ARG A 90 -28.20 5.29 13.61
CA ARG A 90 -27.27 4.19 13.35
C ARG A 90 -26.66 4.28 11.94
N LYS A 91 -27.49 4.47 10.91
CA LYS A 91 -27.04 4.57 9.51
C LYS A 91 -26.04 5.72 9.25
N PRO A 92 -26.32 6.98 9.65
CA PRO A 92 -25.33 8.06 9.48
C PRO A 92 -24.03 7.82 10.27
N VAL A 93 -24.12 7.34 11.51
CA VAL A 93 -22.93 7.09 12.34
C VAL A 93 -22.05 5.99 11.73
N THR A 94 -22.65 4.90 11.23
CA THR A 94 -21.90 3.87 10.51
C THR A 94 -21.23 4.41 9.25
N LYS A 95 -21.87 5.36 8.53
CA LYS A 95 -21.23 6.03 7.39
C LYS A 95 -20.01 6.86 7.80
N ILE A 96 -20.11 7.61 8.90
CA ILE A 96 -19.00 8.41 9.44
C ILE A 96 -17.85 7.50 9.88
N GLN A 97 -18.14 6.42 10.61
CA GLN A 97 -17.16 5.43 11.05
C GLN A 97 -16.40 4.84 9.84
N ARG A 98 -17.13 4.39 8.81
CA ARG A 98 -16.54 3.87 7.58
C ARG A 98 -15.65 4.91 6.89
N ALA A 99 -16.08 6.16 6.81
CA ALA A 99 -15.30 7.25 6.23
C ALA A 99 -14.00 7.50 7.03
N ALA A 100 -14.07 7.50 8.37
CA ALA A 100 -12.90 7.67 9.23
C ALA A 100 -11.88 6.53 9.04
N VAL A 101 -12.33 5.27 9.01
CA VAL A 101 -11.47 4.11 8.71
C VAL A 101 -10.81 4.24 7.34
N GLN A 102 -11.57 4.68 6.34
CA GLN A 102 -11.05 4.86 4.99
C GLN A 102 -10.00 5.98 4.91
N MET A 103 -10.24 7.12 5.57
CA MET A 103 -9.26 8.20 5.67
C MET A 103 -7.99 7.73 6.38
N THR A 104 -8.10 6.93 7.43
CA THR A 104 -6.94 6.33 8.10
C THR A 104 -6.12 5.48 7.12
N ASN A 105 -6.76 4.58 6.39
CA ASN A 105 -6.09 3.73 5.41
C ASN A 105 -5.44 4.54 4.28
N LEU A 106 -6.08 5.63 3.83
CA LEU A 106 -5.54 6.56 2.84
C LEU A 106 -4.30 7.28 3.33
N VAL A 107 -4.37 7.87 4.52
CA VAL A 107 -3.24 8.56 5.16
C VAL A 107 -2.08 7.58 5.33
N GLU A 108 -2.33 6.40 5.84
CA GLU A 108 -1.31 5.37 6.06
C GLU A 108 -0.66 4.91 4.76
N ALA A 109 -1.45 4.69 3.70
CA ALA A 109 -0.92 4.34 2.39
C ALA A 109 -0.11 5.48 1.76
N PHE A 110 -0.60 6.72 1.85
CA PHE A 110 0.14 7.89 1.39
C PHE A 110 1.49 8.02 2.08
N LEU A 111 1.53 7.79 3.40
CA LEU A 111 2.74 7.86 4.20
C LEU A 111 3.74 6.75 3.91
N LEU A 112 3.20 5.55 3.67
CA LEU A 112 4.00 4.41 3.25
C LEU A 112 4.65 4.69 1.89
N LEU A 113 3.96 5.40 1.02
CA LEU A 113 4.45 5.76 -0.31
C LEU A 113 5.39 6.98 -0.31
N ALA A 114 5.17 7.94 0.60
CA ALA A 114 6.01 9.13 0.74
C ALA A 114 7.34 8.85 1.47
N ARG A 115 7.45 7.73 2.20
CA ARG A 115 8.72 7.29 2.77
C ARG A 115 9.53 6.66 1.65
N GLU A 116 10.73 7.19 1.38
CA GLU A 116 11.72 6.48 0.56
C GLU A 116 12.02 5.10 1.15
N PRO A 117 12.56 4.16 0.33
CA PRO A 117 13.03 2.88 0.82
C PRO A 117 14.18 3.11 1.82
N ASP A 118 13.81 3.44 3.05
CA ASP A 118 14.78 3.48 4.14
C ASP A 118 15.25 2.04 4.34
N ARG A 119 16.55 1.78 4.16
CA ARG A 119 17.15 0.45 4.45
C ARG A 119 16.93 0.02 5.91
N ASN A 120 16.41 0.92 6.75
CA ASN A 120 16.05 0.72 8.14
C ASN A 120 14.54 0.47 8.37
N ILE A 121 13.71 0.29 7.33
CA ILE A 121 12.38 -0.29 7.58
C ILE A 121 12.66 -1.72 8.05
N GLU A 122 12.33 -2.02 9.31
CA GLU A 122 12.43 -3.36 9.89
C GLU A 122 11.65 -4.33 8.99
N SER A 123 12.34 -4.87 7.98
CA SER A 123 11.81 -5.92 7.14
C SER A 123 11.96 -7.21 7.90
N SER A 124 10.87 -7.75 8.38
CA SER A 124 10.80 -9.10 8.95
C SER A 124 10.42 -10.12 7.87
N MET A 125 10.68 -11.38 8.15
CA MET A 125 10.06 -12.46 7.37
C MET A 125 8.60 -12.57 7.79
N VAL A 126 7.71 -12.28 6.87
CA VAL A 126 6.26 -12.26 7.07
C VAL A 126 5.65 -13.51 6.46
N CYS A 127 4.90 -14.26 7.24
CA CYS A 127 4.11 -15.40 6.75
C CYS A 127 2.81 -14.87 6.15
N VAL A 128 2.68 -14.93 4.83
CA VAL A 128 1.51 -14.43 4.10
C VAL A 128 0.26 -15.25 4.44
N ASN A 129 0.41 -16.54 4.70
CA ASN A 129 -0.70 -17.43 5.09
C ASN A 129 -1.39 -16.94 6.37
N ASP A 130 -0.59 -16.58 7.39
CA ASP A 130 -1.11 -16.14 8.68
C ASP A 130 -1.87 -14.81 8.53
N LEU A 131 -1.32 -13.85 7.77
CA LEU A 131 -2.00 -12.60 7.46
C LEU A 131 -3.30 -12.80 6.67
N LEU A 132 -3.28 -13.69 5.68
CA LEU A 132 -4.48 -13.98 4.90
C LEU A 132 -5.56 -14.67 5.74
N ALA A 133 -5.18 -15.58 6.64
CA ALA A 133 -6.12 -16.21 7.55
C ALA A 133 -6.85 -15.17 8.43
N GLU A 134 -6.09 -14.24 9.04
CA GLU A 134 -6.68 -13.15 9.82
C GLU A 134 -7.61 -12.24 9.00
N GLU A 135 -7.21 -11.88 7.77
CA GLU A 135 -8.03 -11.02 6.92
C GLU A 135 -9.29 -11.74 6.42
N VAL A 136 -9.21 -13.04 6.15
CA VAL A 136 -10.36 -13.88 5.79
C VAL A 136 -11.34 -13.99 6.95
N ASP A 137 -10.86 -14.20 8.17
CA ASP A 137 -11.72 -14.23 9.36
C ASP A 137 -12.46 -12.89 9.55
N ARG A 138 -11.76 -11.77 9.41
CA ARG A 138 -12.37 -10.43 9.48
C ARG A 138 -13.40 -10.19 8.35
N ALA A 139 -13.10 -10.66 7.14
CA ALA A 139 -13.99 -10.53 6.00
C ALA A 139 -15.25 -11.39 6.18
N SER A 140 -15.11 -12.59 6.73
CA SER A 140 -16.22 -13.53 6.97
C SER A 140 -17.26 -12.95 7.92
N ILE A 141 -16.81 -12.28 8.99
CA ILE A 141 -17.71 -11.56 9.92
C ILE A 141 -18.52 -10.47 9.21
N LEU A 142 -17.90 -9.76 8.26
CA LEU A 142 -18.57 -8.69 7.50
C LEU A 142 -19.59 -9.23 6.48
N LEU A 143 -19.53 -10.52 6.17
CA LEU A 143 -20.36 -11.20 5.17
C LEU A 143 -21.44 -12.08 5.78
N GLU A 144 -21.57 -12.17 7.13
CA GLU A 144 -22.55 -13.00 7.82
C GLU A 144 -24.00 -12.78 7.34
N ASP A 145 -24.32 -11.53 6.95
CA ASP A 145 -25.65 -11.16 6.42
C ASP A 145 -25.77 -11.30 4.89
N ARG A 146 -24.76 -11.88 4.22
CA ARG A 146 -24.74 -12.04 2.76
C ARG A 146 -24.59 -13.50 2.36
N SER A 147 -25.13 -13.86 1.20
CA SER A 147 -24.99 -15.20 0.60
C SER A 147 -23.62 -15.38 -0.07
N VAL A 148 -22.54 -15.00 0.62
CA VAL A 148 -21.16 -15.08 0.11
C VAL A 148 -20.32 -15.97 1.01
N THR A 149 -19.64 -16.95 0.41
CA THR A 149 -18.71 -17.85 1.13
C THR A 149 -17.28 -17.49 0.79
N VAL A 150 -16.43 -17.29 1.80
CA VAL A 150 -14.98 -17.16 1.61
C VAL A 150 -14.33 -18.53 1.81
N LYS A 151 -13.48 -18.94 0.86
CA LYS A 151 -12.73 -20.20 0.89
C LYS A 151 -11.24 -19.92 0.74
N THR A 152 -10.43 -20.73 1.40
CA THR A 152 -8.96 -20.66 1.30
C THR A 152 -8.42 -21.97 0.77
N ASP A 153 -7.39 -21.88 -0.08
CA ASP A 153 -6.67 -23.03 -0.63
C ASP A 153 -5.16 -22.69 -0.71
N PHE A 154 -4.43 -23.11 0.32
CA PHE A 154 -3.02 -22.81 0.44
C PHE A 154 -2.20 -24.08 0.14
N PHE A 155 -1.41 -24.05 -0.94
CA PHE A 155 -0.59 -25.18 -1.38
C PHE A 155 0.78 -25.21 -0.72
N ASN A 156 1.24 -24.07 -0.20
CA ASN A 156 2.53 -23.94 0.48
C ASN A 156 2.49 -22.76 1.48
N ARG A 157 3.47 -22.71 2.37
CA ARG A 157 3.76 -21.49 3.14
C ARG A 157 4.52 -20.50 2.26
N LEU A 158 4.16 -19.24 2.37
CA LEU A 158 4.75 -18.13 1.62
C LEU A 158 5.33 -17.12 2.59
N LEU A 159 6.65 -16.94 2.56
CA LEU A 159 7.39 -16.04 3.43
C LEU A 159 7.96 -14.88 2.61
N VAL A 160 7.59 -13.67 2.94
CA VAL A 160 7.99 -12.44 2.23
C VAL A 160 8.83 -11.57 3.17
N ARG A 161 9.99 -11.13 2.70
CA ARG A 161 10.80 -10.15 3.45
C ARG A 161 10.29 -8.74 3.18
N ALA A 162 9.44 -8.24 4.07
CA ALA A 162 8.85 -6.91 3.94
C ALA A 162 8.35 -6.42 5.31
N PRO A 163 7.98 -5.13 5.43
CA PRO A 163 7.17 -4.68 6.56
C PRO A 163 5.80 -5.37 6.51
N GLU A 164 5.43 -6.06 7.58
CA GLU A 164 4.16 -6.80 7.69
C GLU A 164 2.95 -5.95 7.27
N ARG A 165 2.95 -4.68 7.68
CA ARG A 165 1.90 -3.73 7.36
C ARG A 165 1.72 -3.49 5.86
N VAL A 166 2.80 -3.52 5.07
CA VAL A 166 2.76 -3.35 3.62
C VAL A 166 2.05 -4.51 2.97
N VAL A 167 2.43 -5.73 3.38
CA VAL A 167 1.81 -6.97 2.90
C VAL A 167 0.31 -6.98 3.26
N SER A 168 -0.02 -6.68 4.53
CA SER A 168 -1.41 -6.61 5.01
C SER A 168 -2.24 -5.58 4.23
N VAL A 169 -1.71 -4.40 3.91
CA VAL A 169 -2.42 -3.38 3.12
C VAL A 169 -2.77 -3.88 1.72
N VAL A 170 -1.86 -4.59 1.04
CA VAL A 170 -2.11 -5.16 -0.29
C VAL A 170 -3.21 -6.21 -0.21
N LEU A 171 -3.04 -7.20 0.68
CA LEU A 171 -3.96 -8.33 0.82
C LEU A 171 -5.36 -7.87 1.23
N ASN A 172 -5.45 -6.98 2.23
CA ASN A 172 -6.73 -6.43 2.69
C ASN A 172 -7.47 -5.66 1.58
N ASN A 173 -6.76 -4.83 0.79
CA ASN A 173 -7.42 -4.10 -0.29
C ASN A 173 -7.97 -5.03 -1.38
N LEU A 174 -7.22 -6.07 -1.76
CA LEU A 174 -7.67 -7.04 -2.75
C LEU A 174 -8.86 -7.87 -2.22
N LEU A 175 -8.75 -8.42 -1.01
CA LEU A 175 -9.81 -9.23 -0.39
C LEU A 175 -11.07 -8.41 -0.16
N ARG A 176 -10.94 -7.19 0.36
CA ARG A 176 -12.08 -6.29 0.58
C ARG A 176 -12.79 -5.93 -0.73
N ASN A 177 -12.05 -5.74 -1.82
CA ASN A 177 -12.67 -5.52 -3.12
C ASN A 177 -13.48 -6.73 -3.55
N ALA A 178 -12.93 -7.93 -3.50
CA ALA A 178 -13.63 -9.18 -3.81
C ALA A 178 -14.92 -9.31 -3.00
N CYS A 179 -14.85 -9.13 -1.67
CA CYS A 179 -16.02 -9.19 -0.79
C CYS A 179 -17.03 -8.06 -1.02
N THR A 180 -16.57 -6.87 -1.42
CA THR A 180 -17.45 -5.72 -1.65
C THR A 180 -18.27 -5.88 -2.92
N TYR A 181 -17.70 -6.44 -3.96
CA TYR A 181 -18.31 -6.54 -5.28
C TYR A 181 -18.98 -7.89 -5.55
N THR A 182 -19.01 -8.79 -4.56
CA THR A 182 -19.76 -10.04 -4.59
C THR A 182 -21.00 -9.92 -3.68
N ASP A 183 -22.18 -10.09 -4.23
CA ASP A 183 -23.44 -10.11 -3.45
C ASP A 183 -23.85 -11.52 -3.08
N GLU A 184 -23.67 -12.46 -4.01
CA GLU A 184 -23.98 -13.87 -3.88
C GLU A 184 -22.86 -14.68 -4.53
N GLY A 185 -22.55 -15.85 -3.96
CA GLY A 185 -21.54 -16.77 -4.50
C GLY A 185 -20.32 -16.94 -3.59
N SER A 186 -19.11 -16.80 -4.13
CA SER A 186 -17.90 -17.11 -3.35
C SER A 186 -16.71 -16.20 -3.66
N VAL A 187 -15.85 -16.08 -2.66
CA VAL A 187 -14.50 -15.52 -2.79
C VAL A 187 -13.51 -16.63 -2.47
N MET A 188 -12.62 -16.95 -3.39
CA MET A 188 -11.56 -17.94 -3.24
C MET A 188 -10.22 -17.22 -3.04
N VAL A 189 -9.50 -17.57 -1.99
CA VAL A 189 -8.15 -17.06 -1.70
C VAL A 189 -7.18 -18.24 -1.78
N SER A 190 -6.21 -18.18 -2.67
CA SER A 190 -5.24 -19.26 -2.85
C SER A 190 -3.80 -18.75 -2.80
N ILE A 191 -2.90 -19.59 -2.30
CA ILE A 191 -1.43 -19.41 -2.37
C ILE A 191 -0.86 -20.57 -3.14
N GLN A 192 -0.16 -20.25 -4.24
CA GLN A 192 0.57 -21.26 -5.03
C GLN A 192 1.95 -20.71 -5.42
N GLY A 193 3.00 -21.41 -4.97
CA GLY A 193 4.36 -20.92 -5.13
C GLY A 193 4.53 -19.54 -4.49
N THR A 194 4.99 -18.56 -5.25
CA THR A 194 5.17 -17.17 -4.78
C THR A 194 4.00 -16.25 -5.09
N GLU A 195 2.84 -16.79 -5.44
CA GLU A 195 1.68 -16.04 -5.87
C GLU A 195 0.51 -16.19 -4.90
N VAL A 196 -0.17 -15.08 -4.65
CA VAL A 196 -1.47 -15.03 -3.99
C VAL A 196 -2.51 -14.66 -5.03
N THR A 197 -3.56 -15.47 -5.12
CA THR A 197 -4.69 -15.24 -6.02
C THR A 197 -5.97 -15.09 -5.22
N ILE A 198 -6.73 -14.04 -5.50
CA ILE A 198 -8.05 -13.79 -4.92
C ILE A 198 -9.04 -13.72 -6.09
N THR A 199 -9.96 -14.66 -6.12
CA THR A 199 -10.98 -14.77 -7.17
C THR A 199 -12.37 -14.63 -6.56
N ASP A 200 -13.17 -13.74 -7.10
CA ASP A 200 -14.56 -13.55 -6.73
C ASP A 200 -15.52 -13.91 -7.88
N THR A 201 -16.74 -14.24 -7.53
CA THR A 201 -17.84 -14.50 -8.48
C THR A 201 -18.80 -13.29 -8.57
N GLY A 202 -18.28 -12.10 -8.34
CA GLY A 202 -19.06 -10.86 -8.26
C GLY A 202 -19.45 -10.30 -9.62
N ILE A 203 -19.79 -9.01 -9.63
CA ILE A 203 -20.27 -8.30 -10.81
C ILE A 203 -19.25 -8.17 -11.94
N GLY A 204 -17.94 -8.34 -11.63
CA GLY A 204 -16.86 -8.14 -12.57
C GLY A 204 -16.69 -6.70 -13.04
N MET A 205 -15.77 -6.50 -13.99
CA MET A 205 -15.39 -5.19 -14.55
C MET A 205 -15.34 -5.23 -16.06
N SER A 206 -15.75 -4.12 -16.70
CA SER A 206 -15.51 -3.92 -18.13
C SER A 206 -14.00 -3.77 -18.40
N LYS A 207 -13.58 -3.99 -19.67
CA LYS A 207 -12.17 -3.78 -20.06
C LYS A 207 -11.70 -2.35 -19.76
N GLN A 208 -12.57 -1.39 -19.99
CA GLN A 208 -12.31 0.02 -19.73
C GLN A 208 -12.11 0.32 -18.23
N ASP A 209 -12.91 -0.31 -17.37
CA ASP A 209 -12.76 -0.20 -15.90
C ASP A 209 -11.49 -0.89 -15.40
N GLN A 210 -11.09 -2.02 -15.99
CA GLN A 210 -9.84 -2.71 -15.66
C GLN A 210 -8.61 -1.86 -15.99
N ASP A 211 -8.58 -1.24 -17.19
CA ASP A 211 -7.47 -0.39 -17.63
C ASP A 211 -7.29 0.84 -16.71
N LEU A 212 -8.36 1.29 -16.07
CA LEU A 212 -8.36 2.41 -15.13
C LEU A 212 -8.29 1.99 -13.66
N ALA A 213 -8.32 0.69 -13.35
CA ALA A 213 -8.51 0.19 -11.98
C ALA A 213 -7.42 0.67 -10.99
N PHE A 214 -6.20 0.85 -11.45
CA PHE A 214 -5.07 1.33 -10.64
C PHE A 214 -4.91 2.85 -10.62
N HIS A 215 -5.73 3.62 -11.37
CA HIS A 215 -5.69 5.07 -11.33
C HIS A 215 -6.40 5.64 -10.10
N VAL A 216 -5.89 6.79 -9.60
CA VAL A 216 -6.46 7.47 -8.42
C VAL A 216 -7.88 7.95 -8.74
N PHE A 217 -8.81 7.71 -7.81
CA PHE A 217 -10.22 8.09 -7.92
C PHE A 217 -10.96 7.47 -9.11
N SER A 218 -10.38 6.45 -9.74
CA SER A 218 -11.10 5.69 -10.76
C SER A 218 -12.22 4.90 -10.07
N ARG A 219 -13.44 5.18 -10.49
CA ARG A 219 -14.62 4.41 -10.11
C ARG A 219 -15.14 3.74 -11.37
N GLY A 220 -15.17 2.42 -11.38
CA GLY A 220 -15.84 1.70 -12.45
C GLY A 220 -17.30 2.15 -12.62
N SER A 221 -17.86 1.92 -13.78
CA SER A 221 -19.23 2.28 -14.14
C SER A 221 -20.30 1.74 -13.17
N GLN A 222 -19.95 0.70 -12.38
CA GLN A 222 -20.81 0.03 -11.39
C GLN A 222 -20.33 0.28 -9.94
N ALA A 223 -19.71 1.45 -9.67
CA ALA A 223 -19.19 1.77 -8.34
C ALA A 223 -20.27 1.79 -7.26
N ARG A 224 -20.06 1.01 -6.20
CA ARG A 224 -20.97 0.95 -5.05
C ARG A 224 -20.80 2.15 -4.12
N PRO A 225 -21.88 2.54 -3.40
CA PRO A 225 -21.78 3.53 -2.33
C PRO A 225 -20.79 3.05 -1.27
N GLY A 226 -19.70 3.81 -1.04
CA GLY A 226 -18.67 3.48 -0.07
C GLY A 226 -17.34 2.99 -0.65
N GLY A 227 -17.25 2.70 -1.94
CA GLY A 227 -15.99 2.51 -2.65
C GLY A 227 -15.39 3.86 -3.08
N HIS A 228 -14.17 4.20 -2.65
CA HIS A 228 -13.55 5.52 -2.95
C HIS A 228 -12.57 5.48 -4.13
N GLY A 229 -12.42 4.33 -4.79
CA GLY A 229 -11.52 4.18 -5.96
C GLY A 229 -10.03 4.34 -5.62
N VAL A 230 -9.65 4.09 -4.36
CA VAL A 230 -8.28 4.32 -3.89
C VAL A 230 -7.56 3.02 -3.55
N GLY A 231 -8.30 1.96 -3.20
CA GLY A 231 -7.70 0.70 -2.74
C GLY A 231 -6.76 0.06 -3.77
N LEU A 232 -7.19 -0.06 -5.03
CA LEU A 232 -6.36 -0.62 -6.09
C LEU A 232 -5.20 0.32 -6.50
N ASN A 233 -5.39 1.63 -6.42
CA ASN A 233 -4.30 2.57 -6.63
C ASN A 233 -3.20 2.40 -5.59
N ILE A 234 -3.55 2.20 -4.32
CA ILE A 234 -2.59 1.88 -3.25
C ILE A 234 -1.85 0.59 -3.58
N VAL A 235 -2.58 -0.45 -3.96
CA VAL A 235 -1.99 -1.73 -4.37
C VAL A 235 -1.02 -1.53 -5.53
N GLY A 236 -1.39 -0.78 -6.59
CA GLY A 236 -0.51 -0.50 -7.71
C GLY A 236 0.78 0.21 -7.30
N LYS A 237 0.69 1.25 -6.49
CA LYS A 237 1.87 1.98 -6.01
C LYS A 237 2.78 1.14 -5.12
N ILE A 238 2.22 0.26 -4.27
CA ILE A 238 3.01 -0.69 -3.48
C ILE A 238 3.67 -1.71 -4.41
N SER A 239 2.92 -2.24 -5.40
CA SER A 239 3.40 -3.13 -6.45
C SER A 239 4.63 -2.56 -7.14
N ASP A 240 4.54 -1.33 -7.65
CA ASP A 240 5.64 -0.65 -8.32
C ASP A 240 6.87 -0.48 -7.40
N ARG A 241 6.61 -0.13 -6.14
CA ARG A 241 7.67 0.17 -5.18
C ARG A 241 8.43 -1.05 -4.68
N PHE A 242 7.71 -2.15 -4.44
CA PHE A 242 8.30 -3.37 -3.87
C PHE A 242 8.61 -4.43 -4.93
N GLY A 243 8.36 -4.14 -6.21
CA GLY A 243 8.54 -5.09 -7.29
C GLY A 243 7.61 -6.29 -7.19
N TRP A 244 6.38 -6.10 -6.68
CA TRP A 244 5.36 -7.14 -6.56
C TRP A 244 4.33 -7.02 -7.68
N PRO A 245 4.50 -7.71 -8.82
CA PRO A 245 3.55 -7.61 -9.93
C PRO A 245 2.13 -7.94 -9.50
N VAL A 246 1.19 -7.05 -9.82
CA VAL A 246 -0.24 -7.26 -9.59
C VAL A 246 -0.98 -7.26 -10.90
N THR A 247 -1.79 -8.29 -11.14
CA THR A 247 -2.63 -8.41 -12.33
C THR A 247 -4.08 -8.58 -11.96
N LEU A 248 -4.97 -8.02 -12.79
CA LEU A 248 -6.42 -8.18 -12.68
C LEU A 248 -6.95 -8.81 -13.97
N ARG A 249 -7.80 -9.84 -13.82
CA ARG A 249 -8.59 -10.42 -14.91
C ARG A 249 -10.04 -10.39 -14.48
N SER A 250 -10.88 -9.79 -15.30
CA SER A 250 -12.29 -9.62 -14.98
C SER A 250 -13.14 -9.54 -16.24
N ALA A 251 -14.39 -10.00 -16.16
CA ALA A 251 -15.39 -9.76 -17.20
C ALA A 251 -16.74 -9.45 -16.50
N PRO A 252 -17.58 -8.61 -17.11
CA PRO A 252 -18.88 -8.29 -16.54
C PRO A 252 -19.74 -9.54 -16.31
N GLY A 253 -20.17 -9.76 -15.07
CA GLY A 253 -20.96 -10.92 -14.65
C GLY A 253 -20.18 -12.21 -14.40
N GLU A 254 -18.85 -12.23 -14.61
CA GLU A 254 -17.99 -13.40 -14.40
C GLU A 254 -17.10 -13.26 -13.16
N GLY A 255 -17.16 -12.11 -12.46
CA GLY A 255 -16.33 -11.82 -11.30
C GLY A 255 -14.94 -11.28 -11.68
N THR A 256 -14.04 -11.29 -10.68
CA THR A 256 -12.67 -10.78 -10.83
C THR A 256 -11.67 -11.75 -10.22
N THR A 257 -10.55 -11.91 -10.89
CA THR A 257 -9.35 -12.58 -10.36
C THR A 257 -8.26 -11.54 -10.22
N ALA A 258 -7.81 -11.32 -8.98
CA ALA A 258 -6.65 -10.50 -8.65
C ALA A 258 -5.49 -11.41 -8.25
N LEU A 259 -4.33 -11.23 -8.85
CA LEU A 259 -3.11 -11.97 -8.56
C LEU A 259 -2.03 -10.99 -8.13
N VAL A 260 -1.34 -11.27 -7.04
CA VAL A 260 -0.10 -10.61 -6.64
C VAL A 260 1.03 -11.62 -6.54
N ALA A 261 2.15 -11.34 -7.18
CA ALA A 261 3.35 -12.14 -7.10
C ALA A 261 4.40 -11.50 -6.19
N PHE A 262 5.14 -12.34 -5.45
CA PHE A 262 6.24 -11.94 -4.58
C PHE A 262 7.54 -12.61 -5.07
N PRO A 263 8.24 -12.02 -6.06
CA PRO A 263 9.35 -12.69 -6.77
C PRO A 263 10.49 -13.15 -5.85
N ASP A 264 10.76 -12.38 -4.79
CA ASP A 264 11.86 -12.64 -3.84
C ASP A 264 11.39 -13.42 -2.58
N ALA A 265 10.21 -14.00 -2.62
CA ALA A 265 9.66 -14.75 -1.51
C ALA A 265 10.26 -16.15 -1.41
N VAL A 266 10.24 -16.66 -0.18
CA VAL A 266 10.62 -18.06 0.12
C VAL A 266 9.35 -18.88 0.29
N THR A 267 9.34 -20.09 -0.28
CA THR A 267 8.24 -21.05 -0.14
C THR A 267 8.69 -22.25 0.67
N GLU A 268 7.80 -22.72 1.55
CA GLU A 268 7.98 -23.95 2.33
C GLU A 268 6.77 -24.85 2.11
N ASP A 269 6.97 -26.16 2.13
CA ASP A 269 5.85 -27.12 2.09
C ASP A 269 4.99 -26.98 3.36
N LEU A 270 3.67 -27.26 3.22
CA LEU A 270 2.71 -27.20 4.33
C LEU A 270 2.82 -28.43 5.23
#